data_5bfc3467228b5ee709b87ee04654c816
#
_entry.id   5bfc3467228b5ee709b87ee04654c816
#
_cell.length_a   1.000
_cell.length_b   1.000
_cell.length_c   1.000
_cell.angle_alpha   90.00
_cell.angle_beta   90.00
_cell.angle_gamma   90.00
#
_symmetry.space_group_name_H-M   'P 1'
#
loop_
_entity.id
_entity.type
_entity.pdbx_description
1 polymer ?
#
loop_
_entity_poly.entity_id
_entity_poly.type
_entity_poly.pdbx_seq_one_letter_code
_entity_poly.pdbx_strand_id
1 'polypeptide(L)'
;SKYQLALEAIKIEQDEIGESVGSQDQTAAAYGGFNKIEFGGPQEVKVSELTIDSTRLKYLEDRLVLFFTGLSRDAGVIAADQIKNTKNKKKELEHMSLILKEAEDIIQNPYGDLDEIGKLLNKQWEIKRNISNKISNEKIDNLYKIGILSGAKGGKLLGAGGGGFLLFYVDPIYKENLITKLSHLLHVPFSFDF
;
A
#
# COMPACT_ATOMS: atom_id res chain seq x y z
N SER A 1 -18.12 0.63 19.07
CA SER A 1 -18.23 0.36 17.63
C SER A 1 -16.85 0.31 16.98
N LYS A 2 -16.71 -0.31 15.80
CA LYS A 2 -15.46 -0.32 15.02
C LYS A 2 -14.96 1.11 14.73
N TYR A 3 -15.88 2.02 14.41
CA TYR A 3 -15.59 3.44 14.21
C TYR A 3 -14.95 4.07 15.47
N GLN A 4 -15.57 3.87 16.62
CA GLN A 4 -15.05 4.42 17.89
C GLN A 4 -13.68 3.83 18.24
N LEU A 5 -13.50 2.52 18.04
CA LEU A 5 -12.20 1.86 18.26
C LEU A 5 -11.11 2.45 17.37
N ALA A 6 -11.40 2.70 16.09
CA ALA A 6 -10.47 3.35 15.18
C ALA A 6 -10.07 4.76 15.65
N LEU A 7 -11.06 5.59 16.03
CA LEU A 7 -10.80 6.96 16.50
C LEU A 7 -10.01 6.98 17.82
N GLU A 8 -10.31 6.09 18.75
CA GLU A 8 -9.58 5.98 20.03
C GLU A 8 -8.12 5.56 19.77
N ALA A 9 -7.88 4.57 18.91
CA ALA A 9 -6.53 4.16 18.55
C ALA A 9 -5.73 5.29 17.89
N ILE A 10 -6.34 6.01 16.94
CA ILE A 10 -5.73 7.18 16.29
C ILE A 10 -5.36 8.25 17.34
N LYS A 11 -6.30 8.56 18.24
CA LYS A 11 -6.07 9.55 19.30
C LYS A 11 -4.92 9.16 20.23
N ILE A 12 -4.86 7.89 20.64
CA ILE A 12 -3.77 7.40 21.51
C ILE A 12 -2.43 7.61 20.83
N GLU A 13 -2.27 7.20 19.57
CA GLU A 13 -0.99 7.31 18.88
C GLU A 13 -0.62 8.77 18.55
N GLN A 14 -1.56 9.55 18.01
CA GLN A 14 -1.27 10.92 17.54
C GLN A 14 -1.25 11.95 18.66
N ASP A 15 -2.17 11.88 19.64
CA ASP A 15 -2.33 12.90 20.65
C ASP A 15 -1.65 12.54 21.98
N GLU A 16 -1.80 11.27 22.45
CA GLU A 16 -1.31 10.88 23.77
C GLU A 16 0.15 10.43 23.74
N ILE A 17 0.55 9.64 22.72
CA ILE A 17 1.94 9.22 22.50
C ILE A 17 2.70 10.30 21.73
N GLY A 18 2.01 11.07 20.86
CA GLY A 18 2.60 12.16 20.07
C GLY A 18 3.38 11.68 18.86
N GLU A 19 3.06 10.51 18.32
CA GLU A 19 3.72 9.98 17.13
C GLU A 19 3.22 10.64 15.84
N SER A 20 4.14 10.92 14.92
CA SER A 20 3.80 11.37 13.56
C SER A 20 3.41 10.17 12.71
N VAL A 21 2.16 9.71 12.84
CA VAL A 21 1.60 8.57 12.09
C VAL A 21 0.34 8.95 11.35
N GLY A 22 0.03 8.22 10.28
CA GLY A 22 -1.26 8.31 9.59
C GLY A 22 -2.36 7.59 10.37
N SER A 23 -3.59 7.65 9.87
CA SER A 23 -4.77 7.02 10.49
C SER A 23 -5.16 5.70 9.82
N GLN A 24 -4.36 5.23 8.85
CA GLN A 24 -4.70 4.09 8.00
C GLN A 24 -4.65 2.77 8.78
N ASP A 25 -3.56 2.52 9.49
CA ASP A 25 -3.28 1.22 10.09
C ASP A 25 -4.25 0.92 11.25
N GLN A 26 -4.54 1.92 12.09
CA GLN A 26 -5.50 1.86 13.17
C GLN A 26 -6.92 1.59 12.64
N THR A 27 -7.30 2.28 11.55
CA THR A 27 -8.61 2.09 10.93
C THR A 27 -8.72 0.70 10.30
N ALA A 28 -7.72 0.27 9.55
CA ALA A 28 -7.70 -1.06 8.94
C ALA A 28 -7.78 -2.17 9.99
N ALA A 29 -7.03 -2.06 11.10
CA ALA A 29 -7.06 -3.01 12.19
C ALA A 29 -8.41 -3.07 12.91
N ALA A 30 -9.06 -1.91 13.13
CA ALA A 30 -10.36 -1.84 13.79
C ALA A 30 -11.52 -2.42 12.96
N TYR A 31 -11.45 -2.25 11.64
CA TYR A 31 -12.54 -2.71 10.76
C TYR A 31 -12.35 -4.15 10.27
N GLY A 32 -11.13 -4.56 9.97
CA GLY A 32 -10.83 -5.81 9.27
C GLY A 32 -11.44 -5.85 7.87
N GLY A 33 -11.21 -6.93 7.13
CA GLY A 33 -11.78 -7.11 5.80
C GLY A 33 -11.11 -6.28 4.71
N PHE A 34 -11.76 -6.19 3.54
CA PHE A 34 -11.27 -5.49 2.35
C PHE A 34 -12.05 -4.20 2.14
N ASN A 35 -11.44 -3.07 2.42
CA ASN A 35 -12.16 -1.81 2.56
C ASN A 35 -11.53 -0.68 1.75
N LYS A 36 -12.39 0.24 1.30
CA LYS A 36 -12.03 1.60 0.94
C LYS A 36 -12.17 2.48 2.18
N ILE A 37 -11.11 3.18 2.53
CA ILE A 37 -11.08 4.10 3.67
C ILE A 37 -10.86 5.53 3.14
N GLU A 38 -11.79 6.42 3.49
CA GLU A 38 -11.75 7.84 3.14
C GLU A 38 -11.53 8.64 4.42
N PHE A 39 -10.50 9.49 4.45
CA PHE A 39 -10.16 10.35 5.58
C PHE A 39 -10.54 11.80 5.30
N GLY A 40 -11.06 12.49 6.31
CA GLY A 40 -11.50 13.86 6.23
C GLY A 40 -12.98 14.02 5.86
N GLY A 41 -13.44 15.26 5.66
CA GLY A 41 -14.83 15.58 5.44
C GLY A 41 -15.65 15.66 6.74
N PRO A 42 -17.01 15.60 6.65
CA PRO A 42 -17.89 15.71 7.83
C PRO A 42 -17.74 14.55 8.82
N GLN A 43 -17.31 13.38 8.31
CA GLN A 43 -16.91 12.23 9.10
C GLN A 43 -15.39 12.11 8.98
N GLU A 44 -14.69 12.13 10.10
CA GLU A 44 -13.22 12.06 10.10
C GLU A 44 -12.69 10.81 9.39
N VAL A 45 -13.42 9.69 9.50
CA VAL A 45 -13.14 8.42 8.84
C VAL A 45 -14.42 7.83 8.27
N LYS A 46 -14.41 7.50 6.99
CA LYS A 46 -15.49 6.75 6.33
C LYS A 46 -14.93 5.48 5.74
N VAL A 47 -15.51 4.35 6.13
CA VAL A 47 -15.10 3.02 5.66
C VAL A 47 -16.24 2.41 4.85
N SER A 48 -15.92 1.96 3.64
CA SER A 48 -16.83 1.28 2.74
C SER A 48 -16.23 -0.08 2.38
N GLU A 49 -16.94 -1.15 2.70
CA GLU A 49 -16.52 -2.50 2.36
C GLU A 49 -16.56 -2.68 0.83
N LEU A 50 -15.49 -3.24 0.28
CA LEU A 50 -15.39 -3.60 -1.13
C LEU A 50 -15.79 -5.07 -1.31
N THR A 51 -16.83 -5.28 -2.10
CA THR A 51 -17.27 -6.64 -2.43
C THR A 51 -16.46 -7.17 -3.59
N ILE A 52 -15.78 -8.29 -3.38
CA ILE A 52 -15.04 -9.01 -4.41
C ILE A 52 -15.41 -10.50 -4.32
N ASP A 53 -15.62 -11.13 -5.46
CA ASP A 53 -15.83 -12.57 -5.54
C ASP A 53 -14.60 -13.35 -5.05
N SER A 54 -14.81 -14.48 -4.37
CA SER A 54 -13.74 -15.30 -3.79
C SER A 54 -12.73 -15.79 -4.83
N THR A 55 -13.19 -16.11 -6.04
CA THR A 55 -12.31 -16.52 -7.15
C THR A 55 -11.42 -15.36 -7.60
N ARG A 56 -11.99 -14.17 -7.71
CA ARG A 56 -11.25 -12.95 -8.05
C ARG A 56 -10.28 -12.55 -6.94
N LEU A 57 -10.69 -12.71 -5.69
CA LEU A 57 -9.84 -12.47 -4.53
C LEU A 57 -8.64 -13.42 -4.54
N LYS A 58 -8.87 -14.70 -4.78
CA LYS A 58 -7.80 -15.69 -4.92
C LYS A 58 -6.87 -15.37 -6.10
N TYR A 59 -7.42 -14.90 -7.21
CA TYR A 59 -6.64 -14.45 -8.36
C TYR A 59 -5.69 -13.30 -8.00
N LEU A 60 -6.13 -12.32 -7.18
CA LEU A 60 -5.27 -11.24 -6.67
C LEU A 60 -4.19 -11.80 -5.73
N GLU A 61 -4.59 -12.63 -4.76
CA GLU A 61 -3.69 -13.21 -3.76
C GLU A 61 -2.55 -13.98 -4.44
N ASP A 62 -2.85 -14.80 -5.44
CA ASP A 62 -1.86 -15.60 -6.15
C ASP A 62 -0.82 -14.76 -6.90
N ARG A 63 -1.15 -13.50 -7.21
CA ARG A 63 -0.28 -12.56 -7.91
C ARG A 63 0.46 -11.58 -7.02
N LEU A 64 0.13 -11.56 -5.75
CA LEU A 64 0.82 -10.69 -4.80
C LEU A 64 1.98 -11.42 -4.14
N VAL A 65 3.13 -10.76 -4.07
CA VAL A 65 4.36 -11.28 -3.45
C VAL A 65 4.94 -10.20 -2.55
N LEU A 66 5.18 -10.56 -1.30
CA LEU A 66 5.62 -9.64 -0.26
C LEU A 66 7.04 -9.99 0.20
N PHE A 67 7.92 -8.97 0.24
CA PHE A 67 9.27 -9.11 0.74
C PHE A 67 9.53 -8.11 1.86
N PHE A 68 10.17 -8.57 2.94
CA PHE A 68 10.74 -7.68 3.93
C PHE A 68 12.13 -7.23 3.47
N THR A 69 12.33 -5.91 3.37
CA THR A 69 13.56 -5.31 2.83
C THR A 69 14.75 -5.39 3.78
N GLY A 70 14.53 -5.70 5.06
CA GLY A 70 15.57 -5.63 6.10
C GLY A 70 16.02 -4.20 6.43
N LEU A 71 15.43 -3.19 5.79
CA LEU A 71 15.72 -1.79 6.06
C LEU A 71 14.76 -1.27 7.12
N SER A 72 15.33 -0.85 8.25
CA SER A 72 14.60 -0.17 9.32
C SER A 72 14.90 1.32 9.29
N ARG A 73 13.87 2.14 9.37
CA ARG A 73 13.96 3.59 9.56
C ARG A 73 12.89 4.03 10.54
N ASP A 74 13.10 5.19 11.14
CA ASP A 74 12.09 5.85 11.94
C ASP A 74 10.92 6.28 11.02
N ALA A 75 9.81 5.57 11.11
CA ALA A 75 8.61 5.82 10.31
C ALA A 75 8.01 7.20 10.63
N GLY A 76 8.10 7.66 11.87
CA GLY A 76 7.63 8.96 12.31
C GLY A 76 8.36 10.11 11.62
N VAL A 77 9.67 10.02 11.47
CA VAL A 77 10.48 11.03 10.74
C VAL A 77 10.08 11.12 9.27
N ILE A 78 9.79 9.98 8.64
CA ILE A 78 9.38 9.95 7.23
C ILE A 78 7.96 10.48 7.09
N ALA A 79 7.04 10.08 7.97
CA ALA A 79 5.66 10.55 7.97
C ALA A 79 5.59 12.05 8.22
N ALA A 80 6.35 12.59 9.18
CA ALA A 80 6.43 14.03 9.44
C ALA A 80 6.90 14.81 8.19
N ASP A 81 7.89 14.29 7.47
CA ASP A 81 8.37 14.90 6.23
C ASP A 81 7.31 14.85 5.11
N GLN A 82 6.58 13.75 4.98
CA GLN A 82 5.46 13.64 4.04
C GLN A 82 4.36 14.66 4.38
N ILE A 83 3.94 14.75 5.65
CA ILE A 83 2.93 15.71 6.11
C ILE A 83 3.33 17.14 5.73
N LYS A 84 4.60 17.50 5.97
CA LYS A 84 5.14 18.81 5.61
C LYS A 84 5.05 19.09 4.12
N ASN A 85 5.38 18.10 3.29
CA ASN A 85 5.42 18.24 1.84
C ASN A 85 4.04 18.15 1.18
N THR A 86 3.07 17.49 1.82
CA THR A 86 1.72 17.25 1.31
C THR A 86 1.02 18.53 0.84
N LYS A 87 1.21 19.64 1.56
CA LYS A 87 0.60 20.95 1.21
C LYS A 87 0.99 21.42 -0.20
N ASN A 88 2.17 21.04 -0.67
CA ASN A 88 2.70 21.45 -1.97
C ASN A 88 2.52 20.37 -3.06
N LYS A 89 1.89 19.24 -2.72
CA LYS A 89 1.76 18.04 -3.56
C LYS A 89 0.30 17.71 -3.91
N LYS A 90 -0.53 18.76 -4.02
CA LYS A 90 -1.96 18.61 -4.28
C LYS A 90 -2.24 17.83 -5.57
N LYS A 91 -1.51 18.12 -6.65
CA LYS A 91 -1.68 17.41 -7.94
C LYS A 91 -1.33 15.93 -7.85
N GLU A 92 -0.26 15.60 -7.15
CA GLU A 92 0.17 14.22 -6.92
C GLU A 92 -0.89 13.46 -6.11
N LEU A 93 -1.46 14.08 -5.08
CA LEU A 93 -2.53 13.48 -4.26
C LEU A 93 -3.83 13.30 -5.07
N GLU A 94 -4.20 14.27 -5.91
CA GLU A 94 -5.34 14.15 -6.82
C GLU A 94 -5.16 12.98 -7.80
N HIS A 95 -3.96 12.82 -8.38
CA HIS A 95 -3.65 11.69 -9.25
C HIS A 95 -3.71 10.36 -8.49
N MET A 96 -3.18 10.29 -7.27
CA MET A 96 -3.29 9.08 -6.44
C MET A 96 -4.74 8.72 -6.13
N SER A 97 -5.60 9.72 -5.91
CA SER A 97 -7.04 9.52 -5.69
C SER A 97 -7.74 8.97 -6.94
N LEU A 98 -7.38 9.45 -8.15
CA LEU A 98 -7.91 8.91 -9.41
C LEU A 98 -7.49 7.46 -9.63
N ILE A 99 -6.22 7.12 -9.35
CA ILE A 99 -5.72 5.75 -9.43
C ILE A 99 -6.49 4.83 -8.45
N LEU A 100 -6.77 5.32 -7.23
CA LEU A 100 -7.55 4.56 -6.25
C LEU A 100 -8.96 4.29 -6.76
N LYS A 101 -9.61 5.28 -7.36
CA LYS A 101 -10.95 5.11 -7.95
C LYS A 101 -10.94 4.10 -9.10
N GLU A 102 -9.95 4.17 -9.98
CA GLU A 102 -9.78 3.20 -11.07
C GLU A 102 -9.59 1.78 -10.52
N ALA A 103 -8.80 1.61 -9.46
CA ALA A 103 -8.61 0.33 -8.79
C ALA A 103 -9.91 -0.18 -8.15
N GLU A 104 -10.70 0.69 -7.49
CA GLU A 104 -12.01 0.37 -6.93
C GLU A 104 -12.96 -0.14 -8.02
N ASP A 105 -13.04 0.59 -9.14
CA ASP A 105 -13.90 0.22 -10.27
C ASP A 105 -13.53 -1.16 -10.87
N ILE A 106 -12.22 -1.45 -11.01
CA ILE A 106 -11.73 -2.74 -11.49
C ILE A 106 -12.06 -3.87 -10.51
N ILE A 107 -11.85 -3.65 -9.22
CA ILE A 107 -12.05 -4.66 -8.18
C ILE A 107 -13.53 -5.02 -8.07
N GLN A 108 -14.41 -4.02 -8.03
CA GLN A 108 -15.85 -4.23 -7.87
C GLN A 108 -16.54 -4.71 -9.16
N ASN A 109 -15.97 -4.48 -10.33
CA ASN A 109 -16.50 -4.97 -11.58
C ASN A 109 -16.20 -6.47 -11.76
N PRO A 110 -17.18 -7.36 -11.83
CA PRO A 110 -16.95 -8.80 -12.02
C PRO A 110 -16.13 -9.15 -13.27
N TYR A 111 -16.16 -8.28 -14.26
CA TYR A 111 -15.44 -8.43 -15.54
C TYR A 111 -14.18 -7.56 -15.63
N GLY A 112 -13.84 -6.82 -14.58
CA GLY A 112 -12.66 -5.97 -14.53
C GLY A 112 -11.37 -6.79 -14.63
N ASP A 113 -10.44 -6.32 -15.45
CA ASP A 113 -9.13 -6.95 -15.60
C ASP A 113 -8.26 -6.67 -14.36
N LEU A 114 -8.14 -7.66 -13.48
CA LEU A 114 -7.34 -7.55 -12.25
C LEU A 114 -5.84 -7.39 -12.52
N ASP A 115 -5.37 -7.68 -13.72
CA ASP A 115 -3.96 -7.48 -14.08
C ASP A 115 -3.60 -5.98 -14.20
N GLU A 116 -4.59 -5.12 -14.43
CA GLU A 116 -4.41 -3.67 -14.40
C GLU A 116 -4.03 -3.17 -12.99
N ILE A 117 -4.41 -3.87 -11.92
CA ILE A 117 -4.03 -3.53 -10.53
C ILE A 117 -2.50 -3.45 -10.40
N GLY A 118 -1.76 -4.36 -11.05
CA GLY A 118 -0.30 -4.30 -11.06
C GLY A 118 0.24 -3.00 -11.65
N LYS A 119 -0.34 -2.55 -12.79
CA LYS A 119 0.05 -1.28 -13.43
C LYS A 119 -0.33 -0.07 -12.58
N LEU A 120 -1.49 -0.11 -11.90
CA LEU A 120 -1.92 0.96 -11.00
C LEU A 120 -1.02 1.05 -9.77
N LEU A 121 -0.57 -0.07 -9.22
CA LEU A 121 0.43 -0.08 -8.14
C LEU A 121 1.73 0.59 -8.57
N ASN A 122 2.23 0.30 -9.79
CA ASN A 122 3.41 0.97 -10.33
C ASN A 122 3.20 2.49 -10.45
N LYS A 123 2.11 2.91 -11.10
CA LYS A 123 1.78 4.34 -11.25
C LYS A 123 1.72 5.05 -9.90
N GLN A 124 1.05 4.43 -8.92
CA GLN A 124 0.93 4.99 -7.57
C GLN A 124 2.29 5.07 -6.86
N TRP A 125 3.15 4.06 -7.02
CA TRP A 125 4.50 4.07 -6.46
C TRP A 125 5.35 5.20 -7.05
N GLU A 126 5.34 5.37 -8.39
CA GLU A 126 6.05 6.46 -9.07
C GLU A 126 5.62 7.84 -8.56
N ILE A 127 4.33 8.05 -8.29
CA ILE A 127 3.84 9.30 -7.72
C ILE A 127 4.27 9.43 -6.25
N LYS A 128 4.07 8.38 -5.45
CA LYS A 128 4.35 8.40 -4.00
C LYS A 128 5.81 8.72 -3.71
N ARG A 129 6.74 8.09 -4.41
CA ARG A 129 8.19 8.32 -4.20
C ARG A 129 8.64 9.75 -4.49
N ASN A 130 7.84 10.53 -5.25
CA ASN A 130 8.09 11.93 -5.56
C ASN A 130 7.47 12.93 -4.57
N ILE A 131 6.73 12.45 -3.57
CA ILE A 131 6.17 13.30 -2.51
C ILE A 131 7.29 13.77 -1.55
N SER A 132 8.23 12.87 -1.22
CA SER A 132 9.39 13.16 -0.38
C SER A 132 10.58 12.30 -0.80
N ASN A 133 11.77 12.87 -0.75
CA ASN A 133 13.02 12.16 -1.02
C ASN A 133 13.39 11.12 0.07
N LYS A 134 12.63 11.07 1.17
CA LYS A 134 12.81 10.10 2.24
C LYS A 134 11.98 8.81 2.02
N ILE A 135 11.01 8.84 1.11
CA ILE A 135 10.12 7.69 0.85
C ILE A 135 10.87 6.54 0.19
N SER A 136 11.80 6.84 -0.71
CA SER A 136 12.65 5.85 -1.34
C SER A 136 14.13 6.19 -1.18
N ASN A 137 14.98 5.24 -1.48
CA ASN A 137 16.43 5.39 -1.52
C ASN A 137 17.00 4.43 -2.57
N GLU A 138 18.27 4.57 -2.89
CA GLU A 138 18.95 3.77 -3.92
C GLU A 138 18.79 2.25 -3.71
N LYS A 139 18.82 1.77 -2.47
CA LYS A 139 18.63 0.35 -2.17
C LYS A 139 17.21 -0.11 -2.53
N ILE A 140 16.20 0.65 -2.11
CA ILE A 140 14.80 0.35 -2.41
C ILE A 140 14.56 0.42 -3.92
N ASP A 141 15.10 1.44 -4.60
CA ASP A 141 14.96 1.62 -6.03
C ASP A 141 15.59 0.46 -6.81
N ASN A 142 16.75 -0.04 -6.37
CA ASN A 142 17.40 -1.20 -6.97
C ASN A 142 16.59 -2.48 -6.74
N LEU A 143 16.06 -2.72 -5.53
CA LEU A 143 15.18 -3.86 -5.24
C LEU A 143 13.91 -3.80 -6.09
N TYR A 144 13.29 -2.65 -6.20
CA TYR A 144 12.12 -2.43 -7.03
C TYR A 144 12.40 -2.73 -8.50
N LYS A 145 13.52 -2.21 -9.03
CA LYS A 145 13.98 -2.46 -10.41
C LYS A 145 14.21 -3.95 -10.66
N ILE A 146 14.83 -4.68 -9.73
CA ILE A 146 15.00 -6.13 -9.84
C ILE A 146 13.63 -6.80 -9.94
N GLY A 147 12.66 -6.42 -9.11
CA GLY A 147 11.30 -6.95 -9.16
C GLY A 147 10.64 -6.77 -10.53
N ILE A 148 10.69 -5.57 -11.08
CA ILE A 148 10.13 -5.27 -12.42
C ILE A 148 10.84 -6.10 -13.51
N LEU A 149 12.17 -6.16 -13.50
CA LEU A 149 12.96 -6.95 -14.46
C LEU A 149 12.73 -8.46 -14.33
N SER A 150 12.22 -8.91 -13.17
CA SER A 150 11.89 -10.33 -12.91
C SER A 150 10.47 -10.70 -13.33
N GLY A 151 9.70 -9.77 -13.92
CA GLY A 151 8.36 -10.01 -14.45
C GLY A 151 7.22 -9.41 -13.64
N ALA A 152 7.50 -8.64 -12.59
CA ALA A 152 6.44 -7.93 -11.88
C ALA A 152 5.82 -6.83 -12.78
N LYS A 153 4.48 -6.77 -12.84
CA LYS A 153 3.72 -5.73 -13.55
C LYS A 153 3.76 -4.40 -12.81
N GLY A 154 4.05 -4.44 -11.52
CA GLY A 154 4.18 -3.29 -10.65
C GLY A 154 4.33 -3.71 -9.20
N GLY A 155 4.36 -2.72 -8.33
CA GLY A 155 4.50 -2.94 -6.89
C GLY A 155 4.61 -1.62 -6.15
N LYS A 156 4.80 -1.70 -4.85
CA LYS A 156 5.05 -0.53 -4.00
C LYS A 156 5.72 -0.89 -2.69
N LEU A 157 6.44 0.07 -2.13
CA LEU A 157 6.83 -0.02 -0.73
C LEU A 157 5.62 0.33 0.15
N LEU A 158 5.31 -0.52 1.11
CA LEU A 158 4.21 -0.33 2.03
C LEU A 158 4.58 0.63 3.18
N GLY A 159 3.57 1.19 3.84
CA GLY A 159 3.73 2.09 4.97
C GLY A 159 4.31 3.47 4.60
N ALA A 160 4.99 4.11 5.54
CA ALA A 160 5.53 5.48 5.40
C ALA A 160 6.62 5.61 4.34
N GLY A 161 7.40 4.56 4.11
CA GLY A 161 8.55 4.59 3.20
C GLY A 161 9.88 4.35 3.91
N GLY A 162 10.97 4.45 3.16
CA GLY A 162 12.34 4.33 3.69
C GLY A 162 12.80 2.91 4.04
N GLY A 163 11.89 1.95 4.14
CA GLY A 163 12.13 0.55 4.49
C GLY A 163 10.82 -0.18 4.76
N GLY A 164 10.90 -1.37 5.33
CA GLY A 164 9.74 -2.21 5.61
C GLY A 164 9.48 -3.23 4.49
N PHE A 165 8.27 -3.26 3.94
CA PHE A 165 7.84 -4.31 3.02
C PHE A 165 7.67 -3.78 1.59
N LEU A 166 8.21 -4.53 0.62
CA LEU A 166 7.92 -4.36 -0.81
C LEU A 166 6.86 -5.37 -1.23
N LEU A 167 5.75 -4.88 -1.77
CA LEU A 167 4.70 -5.67 -2.38
C LEU A 167 4.84 -5.58 -3.90
N PHE A 168 4.87 -6.74 -4.58
CA PHE A 168 4.85 -6.83 -6.03
C PHE A 168 3.60 -7.54 -6.52
N TYR A 169 3.10 -7.11 -7.66
CA TYR A 169 2.10 -7.79 -8.46
C TYR A 169 2.79 -8.49 -9.62
N VAL A 170 2.73 -9.81 -9.69
CA VAL A 170 3.44 -10.61 -10.67
C VAL A 170 2.56 -11.75 -11.19
N ASP A 171 2.63 -12.05 -12.47
CA ASP A 171 1.98 -13.24 -13.02
C ASP A 171 2.57 -14.50 -12.36
N PRO A 172 1.76 -15.51 -11.98
CA PRO A 172 2.22 -16.74 -11.35
C PRO A 172 3.38 -17.42 -12.07
N ILE A 173 3.45 -17.33 -13.40
CA ILE A 173 4.54 -17.92 -14.20
C ILE A 173 5.92 -17.29 -13.92
N TYR A 174 5.97 -16.05 -13.44
CA TYR A 174 7.21 -15.35 -13.08
C TYR A 174 7.47 -15.30 -11.57
N LYS A 175 6.56 -15.82 -10.75
CA LYS A 175 6.63 -15.72 -9.28
C LYS A 175 7.91 -16.35 -8.73
N GLU A 176 8.24 -17.56 -9.17
CA GLU A 176 9.47 -18.26 -8.77
C GLU A 176 10.74 -17.51 -9.19
N ASN A 177 10.74 -16.93 -10.40
CA ASN A 177 11.86 -16.12 -10.87
C ASN A 177 12.05 -14.89 -9.99
N LEU A 178 10.97 -14.18 -9.64
CA LEU A 178 11.00 -13.02 -8.75
C LEU A 178 11.56 -13.40 -7.37
N ILE A 179 11.05 -14.48 -6.77
CA ILE A 179 11.50 -14.96 -5.46
C ILE A 179 12.98 -15.33 -5.50
N THR A 180 13.43 -15.99 -6.54
CA THR A 180 14.85 -16.38 -6.72
C THR A 180 15.75 -15.15 -6.86
N LYS A 181 15.36 -14.15 -7.65
CA LYS A 181 16.13 -12.91 -7.86
C LYS A 181 16.22 -12.04 -6.60
N LEU A 182 15.23 -12.14 -5.73
CA LEU A 182 15.19 -11.42 -4.44
C LEU A 182 15.44 -12.34 -3.24
N SER A 183 16.06 -13.52 -3.43
CA SER A 183 16.27 -14.53 -2.39
C SER A 183 17.12 -14.07 -1.18
N HIS A 184 17.83 -12.96 -1.31
CA HIS A 184 18.55 -12.32 -0.20
C HIS A 184 17.62 -11.51 0.72
N LEU A 185 16.33 -11.33 0.34
CA LEU A 185 15.30 -10.76 1.18
C LEU A 185 14.44 -11.86 1.80
N LEU A 186 13.80 -11.57 2.91
CA LEU A 186 12.80 -12.46 3.49
C LEU A 186 11.51 -12.38 2.66
N HIS A 187 11.18 -13.43 1.93
CA HIS A 187 9.85 -13.62 1.33
C HIS A 187 8.85 -13.92 2.44
N VAL A 188 7.78 -13.15 2.51
CA VAL A 188 6.73 -13.27 3.53
C VAL A 188 5.47 -13.80 2.87
N PRO A 189 5.18 -15.11 2.99
CA PRO A 189 3.92 -15.66 2.50
C PRO A 189 2.76 -15.10 3.33
N PHE A 190 1.65 -14.79 2.68
CA PHE A 190 0.41 -14.36 3.33
C PHE A 190 -0.80 -14.87 2.56
N SER A 191 -1.94 -14.85 3.21
CA SER A 191 -3.25 -15.08 2.60
C SER A 191 -4.23 -14.03 3.09
N PHE A 192 -5.27 -13.78 2.30
CA PHE A 192 -6.39 -12.98 2.78
C PHE A 192 -7.24 -13.81 3.73
N ASP A 193 -7.63 -13.21 4.85
CA ASP A 193 -8.52 -13.79 5.85
C ASP A 193 -9.79 -12.91 5.95
N PHE A 194 -10.96 -13.54 5.70
CA PHE A 194 -12.27 -12.86 5.65
C PHE A 194 -13.32 -13.59 6.47
#